data_0fc50b871dd7b2a498e737a00bf7c4e8
#
_entry.id   0fc50b871dd7b2a498e737a00bf7c4e8
#
_cell.length_a   1.000
_cell.length_b   1.000
_cell.length_c   1.000
_cell.angle_alpha   90.00
_cell.angle_beta   90.00
_cell.angle_gamma   90.00
#
_symmetry.space_group_name_H-M   'P 1'
#
loop_
_entity.id
_entity.type
_entity.pdbx_description
1 polymer ?
#
loop_
_entity_poly.entity_id
_entity_poly.type
_entity_poly.pdbx_seq_one_letter_code
_entity_poly.pdbx_strand_id
1 'polypeptide(L)'
;MSLALSPAAAISRTRALPLPAVVFVLALLWTLACRLPFYRFENGDDAVFVEIADLWRRGVLPYVGVFDVKPPGLFAAIGLSELVFGPTMVAIKALGILGDATTATSLFLLARRFDSPKVGVFAAALFAPLNLVVVTYDASGPLTALTSLAFLAALSDLSPLRRAALAGLAVGAAATIKQTAAFEALALLCLLVGETPRARTALVFLAAASLAPLAFLLYFAASGAAGPLIADTVLAALNRPGSDMEGVTFANGLLRFIPVQKPILPLIALCLLAALRAPALQAAAPKLALRALFAWLLAAYASLLLQHSLYFPYLAPALAPALLIAGFCADSGVKELARWPATARLALAAAATLTCALVVMGHEFLHCLKQDFPALDAAASAIRASGPRPSDTLYVVDRGAWLNNMTGLAPPTRFVFAFHAICPFVGGGADPLSENLNAHPRYMVVSDRRLGAYCERPESWARIDAALAHDYRPLAHVSGTHDSYDVYERGAAP
;
A
#
# COMPACT_ATOMS: atom_id res chain seq x y z
N MET A 1 16.53 16.45 73.11
CA MET A 1 16.38 17.02 71.73
C MET A 1 16.43 15.87 70.77
N SER A 2 15.25 15.40 70.40
CA SER A 2 15.08 14.30 69.43
C SER A 2 14.63 14.89 68.08
N LEU A 3 15.50 14.79 67.05
CA LEU A 3 15.20 15.17 65.69
C LEU A 3 14.48 14.00 64.98
N ALA A 4 13.17 14.13 64.86
CA ALA A 4 12.37 13.23 64.02
C ALA A 4 12.59 13.60 62.55
N LEU A 5 13.34 12.75 61.82
CA LEU A 5 13.40 12.81 60.35
C LEU A 5 12.10 12.20 59.79
N SER A 6 11.28 13.06 59.20
CA SER A 6 10.13 12.66 58.42
C SER A 6 10.60 12.03 57.09
N PRO A 7 10.18 10.80 56.74
CA PRO A 7 10.49 10.25 55.43
C PRO A 7 9.55 10.90 54.41
N ALA A 8 10.07 11.85 53.65
CA ALA A 8 9.40 12.37 52.47
C ALA A 8 9.19 11.22 51.46
N ALA A 9 7.96 10.77 51.38
CA ALA A 9 7.56 9.78 50.40
C ALA A 9 7.74 10.37 48.98
N ALA A 10 8.84 9.99 48.34
CA ALA A 10 9.06 10.17 46.93
C ALA A 10 8.10 9.21 46.19
N ILE A 11 6.83 9.62 46.07
CA ILE A 11 5.92 8.99 45.14
C ILE A 11 6.45 9.34 43.75
N SER A 12 7.15 8.39 43.12
CA SER A 12 7.50 8.46 41.72
C SER A 12 6.20 8.61 40.91
N ARG A 13 5.90 9.84 40.47
CA ARG A 13 4.85 10.06 39.49
C ARG A 13 5.26 9.32 38.22
N THR A 14 4.81 8.08 38.08
CA THR A 14 4.81 7.39 36.79
C THR A 14 4.06 8.31 35.84
N ARG A 15 4.79 8.97 34.94
CA ARG A 15 4.18 9.84 33.92
C ARG A 15 3.32 8.94 33.06
N ALA A 16 2.00 9.06 33.17
CA ALA A 16 1.07 8.36 32.29
C ALA A 16 1.44 8.72 30.83
N LEU A 17 1.46 7.72 29.98
CA LEU A 17 1.70 7.94 28.55
C LEU A 17 0.65 8.90 27.99
N PRO A 18 1.02 9.83 27.08
CA PRO A 18 0.07 10.72 26.45
C PRO A 18 -0.95 9.90 25.63
N LEU A 19 -2.22 10.32 25.64
CA LEU A 19 -3.30 9.58 24.98
C LEU A 19 -3.00 9.15 23.54
N PRO A 20 -2.40 9.99 22.66
CA PRO A 20 -2.04 9.53 21.32
C PRO A 20 -1.11 8.32 21.30
N ALA A 21 -0.14 8.25 22.23
CA ALA A 21 0.76 7.11 22.33
C ALA A 21 0.03 5.84 22.81
N VAL A 22 -0.88 5.96 23.76
CA VAL A 22 -1.71 4.82 24.21
C VAL A 22 -2.57 4.29 23.07
N VAL A 23 -3.23 5.18 22.34
CA VAL A 23 -4.06 4.81 21.17
C VAL A 23 -3.22 4.14 20.09
N PHE A 24 -2.04 4.68 19.81
CA PHE A 24 -1.11 4.09 18.83
C PHE A 24 -0.68 2.68 19.23
N VAL A 25 -0.30 2.47 20.49
CA VAL A 25 0.10 1.12 20.98
C VAL A 25 -1.08 0.15 20.86
N LEU A 26 -2.28 0.55 21.26
CA LEU A 26 -3.47 -0.30 21.12
C LEU A 26 -3.79 -0.60 19.65
N ALA A 27 -3.71 0.39 18.77
CA ALA A 27 -3.90 0.22 17.33
C ALA A 27 -2.82 -0.70 16.73
N LEU A 28 -1.57 -0.57 17.16
CA LEU A 28 -0.46 -1.43 16.74
C LEU A 28 -0.70 -2.89 17.13
N LEU A 29 -1.07 -3.14 18.38
CA LEU A 29 -1.37 -4.50 18.86
C LEU A 29 -2.57 -5.10 18.14
N TRP A 30 -3.61 -4.29 17.91
CA TRP A 30 -4.80 -4.71 17.17
C TRP A 30 -4.49 -5.04 15.71
N THR A 31 -3.73 -4.17 15.02
CA THR A 31 -3.29 -4.40 13.64
C THR A 31 -2.43 -5.66 13.54
N LEU A 32 -1.50 -5.83 14.49
CA LEU A 32 -0.68 -7.04 14.56
C LEU A 32 -1.55 -8.29 14.72
N ALA A 33 -2.53 -8.27 15.61
CA ALA A 33 -3.46 -9.39 15.82
C ALA A 33 -4.26 -9.73 14.56
N CYS A 34 -4.73 -8.71 13.81
CA CYS A 34 -5.45 -8.91 12.55
C CYS A 34 -4.55 -9.50 11.45
N ARG A 35 -3.28 -9.07 11.38
CA ARG A 35 -2.36 -9.47 10.31
C ARG A 35 -1.57 -10.75 10.61
N LEU A 36 -1.43 -11.15 11.87
CA LEU A 36 -0.67 -12.31 12.28
C LEU A 36 -1.09 -13.63 11.57
N PRO A 37 -2.39 -13.93 11.37
CA PRO A 37 -2.78 -15.11 10.62
C PRO A 37 -2.27 -15.16 9.19
N PHE A 38 -2.01 -13.99 8.58
CA PHE A 38 -1.58 -13.80 7.20
C PHE A 38 -0.08 -13.49 7.09
N TYR A 39 0.71 -13.77 8.14
CA TYR A 39 2.13 -13.39 8.15
C TYR A 39 2.95 -14.07 7.06
N ARG A 40 2.51 -15.22 6.59
CA ARG A 40 3.12 -15.96 5.47
C ARG A 40 2.64 -15.51 4.10
N PHE A 41 1.51 -14.79 4.03
CA PHE A 41 0.99 -14.34 2.74
C PHE A 41 1.99 -13.41 2.05
N GLU A 42 2.25 -13.69 0.79
CA GLU A 42 3.08 -12.90 -0.11
C GLU A 42 2.23 -12.42 -1.28
N ASN A 43 2.25 -11.12 -1.51
CA ASN A 43 1.83 -10.53 -2.76
C ASN A 43 3.08 -10.36 -3.63
N GLY A 44 2.99 -10.70 -4.91
CA GLY A 44 4.12 -10.58 -5.84
C GLY A 44 4.74 -9.17 -5.89
N ASP A 45 3.93 -8.12 -5.77
CA ASP A 45 4.39 -6.73 -5.66
C ASP A 45 5.27 -6.51 -4.42
N ASP A 46 4.87 -7.06 -3.26
CA ASP A 46 5.60 -6.91 -2.01
C ASP A 46 7.03 -7.47 -2.11
N ALA A 47 7.16 -8.64 -2.73
CA ALA A 47 8.45 -9.29 -2.95
C ALA A 47 9.38 -8.47 -3.86
N VAL A 48 8.82 -7.94 -4.97
CA VAL A 48 9.55 -7.07 -5.90
C VAL A 48 10.02 -5.79 -5.21
N PHE A 49 9.18 -5.17 -4.38
CA PHE A 49 9.56 -3.92 -3.68
C PHE A 49 10.67 -4.14 -2.65
N VAL A 50 10.65 -5.28 -1.95
CA VAL A 50 11.76 -5.67 -1.05
C VAL A 50 13.04 -5.92 -1.86
N GLU A 51 12.96 -6.62 -3.00
CA GLU A 51 14.10 -6.84 -3.88
C GLU A 51 14.70 -5.52 -4.38
N ILE A 52 13.87 -4.58 -4.83
CA ILE A 52 14.34 -3.27 -5.30
C ILE A 52 15.02 -2.49 -4.16
N ALA A 53 14.46 -2.52 -2.95
CA ALA A 53 15.02 -1.83 -1.80
C ALA A 53 16.39 -2.42 -1.40
N ASP A 54 16.52 -3.76 -1.39
CA ASP A 54 17.77 -4.44 -1.08
C ASP A 54 18.83 -4.18 -2.16
N LEU A 55 18.47 -4.26 -3.45
CA LEU A 55 19.36 -3.89 -4.56
C LEU A 55 19.85 -2.45 -4.44
N TRP A 56 18.96 -1.50 -4.08
CA TRP A 56 19.37 -0.12 -3.83
C TRP A 56 20.38 0.00 -2.69
N ARG A 57 20.17 -0.69 -1.60
CA ARG A 57 21.12 -0.73 -0.47
C ARG A 57 22.48 -1.32 -0.86
N ARG A 58 22.50 -2.24 -1.83
CA ARG A 58 23.73 -2.81 -2.41
C ARG A 58 24.37 -1.93 -3.49
N GLY A 59 23.83 -0.74 -3.76
CA GLY A 59 24.36 0.23 -4.73
C GLY A 59 23.78 0.16 -6.13
N VAL A 60 22.79 -0.71 -6.39
CA VAL A 60 22.04 -0.75 -7.64
C VAL A 60 20.96 0.32 -7.62
N LEU A 61 21.16 1.42 -8.35
CA LEU A 61 20.28 2.56 -8.32
C LEU A 61 18.93 2.23 -9.00
N PRO A 62 17.78 2.42 -8.31
CA PRO A 62 16.46 2.30 -8.93
C PRO A 62 16.32 3.14 -10.19
N TYR A 63 15.49 2.69 -11.12
CA TYR A 63 15.23 3.27 -12.46
C TYR A 63 16.42 3.17 -13.44
N VAL A 64 17.64 3.00 -12.96
CA VAL A 64 18.82 2.69 -13.81
C VAL A 64 19.03 1.18 -13.85
N GLY A 65 19.27 0.57 -12.69
CA GLY A 65 19.53 -0.86 -12.57
C GLY A 65 18.29 -1.72 -12.31
N VAL A 66 17.18 -1.09 -11.91
CA VAL A 66 15.89 -1.78 -11.69
C VAL A 66 14.74 -0.89 -12.17
N PHE A 67 13.85 -1.45 -12.97
CA PHE A 67 12.65 -0.76 -13.46
C PHE A 67 11.48 -0.93 -12.49
N ASP A 68 10.86 0.16 -12.11
CA ASP A 68 9.52 0.19 -11.49
C ASP A 68 8.87 1.57 -11.69
N VAL A 69 7.53 1.61 -11.64
CA VAL A 69 6.74 2.85 -11.78
C VAL A 69 6.42 3.52 -10.44
N LYS A 70 6.76 2.90 -9.31
CA LYS A 70 6.54 3.49 -7.99
C LYS A 70 7.61 4.56 -7.70
N PRO A 71 7.26 5.64 -6.99
CA PRO A 71 8.23 6.64 -6.56
C PRO A 71 9.25 6.09 -5.54
N PRO A 72 10.43 6.71 -5.44
CA PRO A 72 11.57 6.19 -4.69
C PRO A 72 11.37 6.14 -3.17
N GLY A 73 10.46 6.94 -2.62
CA GLY A 73 10.18 6.95 -1.19
C GLY A 73 9.65 5.62 -0.66
N LEU A 74 8.94 4.84 -1.48
CA LEU A 74 8.52 3.49 -1.11
C LEU A 74 9.74 2.59 -0.84
N PHE A 75 10.66 2.52 -1.79
CA PHE A 75 11.86 1.69 -1.68
C PHE A 75 12.78 2.18 -0.56
N ALA A 76 12.90 3.50 -0.37
CA ALA A 76 13.63 4.08 0.75
C ALA A 76 13.03 3.70 2.10
N ALA A 77 11.70 3.73 2.24
CA ALA A 77 11.00 3.34 3.47
C ALA A 77 11.19 1.84 3.77
N ILE A 78 11.10 0.98 2.75
CA ILE A 78 11.36 -0.45 2.89
C ILE A 78 12.83 -0.67 3.25
N GLY A 79 13.77 -0.03 2.57
CA GLY A 79 15.21 -0.14 2.84
C GLY A 79 15.58 0.31 4.26
N LEU A 80 14.91 1.34 4.82
CA LEU A 80 15.04 1.70 6.23
C LEU A 80 14.50 0.60 7.16
N SER A 81 13.38 -0.03 6.81
CA SER A 81 12.86 -1.17 7.57
C SER A 81 13.79 -2.38 7.50
N GLU A 82 14.45 -2.60 6.37
CA GLU A 82 15.44 -3.67 6.19
C GLU A 82 16.69 -3.49 7.04
N LEU A 83 17.04 -2.28 7.47
CA LEU A 83 18.12 -2.07 8.43
C LEU A 83 17.83 -2.73 9.78
N VAL A 84 16.56 -2.93 10.12
CA VAL A 84 16.12 -3.53 11.37
C VAL A 84 15.81 -5.02 11.20
N PHE A 85 15.12 -5.38 10.12
CA PHE A 85 14.56 -6.73 9.91
C PHE A 85 15.30 -7.55 8.85
N GLY A 86 16.35 -6.98 8.26
CA GLY A 86 17.02 -7.57 7.10
C GLY A 86 16.18 -7.47 5.82
N PRO A 87 16.74 -7.86 4.64
CA PRO A 87 16.04 -7.87 3.36
C PRO A 87 15.07 -9.05 3.31
N THR A 88 14.00 -8.96 4.07
CA THR A 88 13.00 -10.01 4.24
C THR A 88 11.59 -9.43 4.11
N MET A 89 10.61 -10.29 3.85
CA MET A 89 9.20 -9.90 3.83
C MET A 89 8.72 -9.27 5.15
N VAL A 90 9.45 -9.50 6.27
CA VAL A 90 9.15 -8.86 7.54
C VAL A 90 9.32 -7.34 7.45
N ALA A 91 10.27 -6.85 6.65
CA ALA A 91 10.53 -5.42 6.50
C ALA A 91 9.32 -4.66 5.94
N ILE A 92 8.75 -5.13 4.82
CA ILE A 92 7.56 -4.49 4.24
C ILE A 92 6.30 -4.71 5.09
N LYS A 93 6.17 -5.88 5.73
CA LYS A 93 5.05 -6.17 6.64
C LYS A 93 5.05 -5.27 7.87
N ALA A 94 6.21 -5.04 8.47
CA ALA A 94 6.37 -4.11 9.58
C ALA A 94 5.97 -2.68 9.17
N LEU A 95 6.38 -2.23 7.98
CA LEU A 95 5.98 -0.93 7.43
C LEU A 95 4.46 -0.84 7.24
N GLY A 96 3.82 -1.88 6.72
CA GLY A 96 2.36 -1.94 6.58
C GLY A 96 1.64 -1.91 7.92
N ILE A 97 2.10 -2.66 8.92
CA ILE A 97 1.52 -2.67 10.28
C ILE A 97 1.65 -1.29 10.95
N LEU A 98 2.80 -0.63 10.81
CA LEU A 98 3.01 0.73 11.31
C LEU A 98 2.10 1.73 10.59
N GLY A 99 1.92 1.57 9.28
CA GLY A 99 1.01 2.38 8.48
C GLY A 99 -0.44 2.26 8.95
N ASP A 100 -0.93 1.05 9.15
CA ASP A 100 -2.30 0.81 9.64
C ASP A 100 -2.52 1.37 11.04
N ALA A 101 -1.57 1.15 11.95
CA ALA A 101 -1.65 1.68 13.32
C ALA A 101 -1.66 3.21 13.33
N THR A 102 -0.86 3.84 12.45
CA THR A 102 -0.82 5.29 12.28
C THR A 102 -2.15 5.81 11.74
N THR A 103 -2.71 5.14 10.74
CA THR A 103 -4.02 5.50 10.17
C THR A 103 -5.12 5.38 11.24
N ALA A 104 -5.22 4.23 11.90
CA ALA A 104 -6.23 4.00 12.95
C ALA A 104 -6.14 5.05 14.07
N THR A 105 -4.91 5.40 14.49
CA THR A 105 -4.67 6.46 15.47
C THR A 105 -5.14 7.82 14.96
N SER A 106 -4.83 8.15 13.72
CA SER A 106 -5.24 9.42 13.09
C SER A 106 -6.77 9.53 13.02
N LEU A 107 -7.46 8.44 12.65
CA LEU A 107 -8.93 8.40 12.60
C LEU A 107 -9.55 8.60 13.99
N PHE A 108 -8.99 7.95 15.02
CA PHE A 108 -9.44 8.16 16.39
C PHE A 108 -9.28 9.61 16.84
N LEU A 109 -8.12 10.20 16.59
CA LEU A 109 -7.82 11.58 16.97
C LEU A 109 -8.70 12.59 16.22
N LEU A 110 -8.95 12.37 14.92
CA LEU A 110 -9.88 13.19 14.14
C LEU A 110 -11.31 13.13 14.69
N ALA A 111 -11.84 11.94 14.92
CA ALA A 111 -13.20 11.79 15.48
C ALA A 111 -13.31 12.39 16.86
N ARG A 112 -12.30 12.22 17.72
CA ARG A 112 -12.23 12.86 19.04
C ARG A 112 -12.24 14.38 18.95
N ARG A 113 -11.53 14.94 17.97
CA ARG A 113 -11.56 16.39 17.72
C ARG A 113 -12.96 16.90 17.40
N PHE A 114 -13.77 16.08 16.78
CA PHE A 114 -15.18 16.38 16.49
C PHE A 114 -16.13 15.97 17.64
N ASP A 115 -15.63 15.82 18.86
CA ASP A 115 -16.36 15.43 20.07
C ASP A 115 -17.05 14.04 19.99
N SER A 116 -16.58 13.16 19.11
CA SER A 116 -17.17 11.84 18.89
C SER A 116 -16.17 10.68 19.08
N PRO A 117 -15.62 10.47 20.30
CA PRO A 117 -14.65 9.40 20.53
C PRO A 117 -15.17 8.00 20.21
N LYS A 118 -16.49 7.75 20.29
CA LYS A 118 -17.11 6.47 19.89
C LYS A 118 -16.94 6.20 18.39
N VAL A 119 -17.10 7.21 17.55
CA VAL A 119 -16.82 7.13 16.11
C VAL A 119 -15.33 6.86 15.89
N GLY A 120 -14.47 7.48 16.70
CA GLY A 120 -13.03 7.19 16.65
C GLY A 120 -12.68 5.75 16.94
N VAL A 121 -13.30 5.16 17.99
CA VAL A 121 -13.13 3.73 18.31
C VAL A 121 -13.66 2.86 17.17
N PHE A 122 -14.85 3.16 16.64
CA PHE A 122 -15.42 2.44 15.50
C PHE A 122 -14.48 2.46 14.28
N ALA A 123 -14.01 3.63 13.87
CA ALA A 123 -13.15 3.78 12.71
C ALA A 123 -11.77 3.10 12.91
N ALA A 124 -11.14 3.29 14.08
CA ALA A 124 -9.85 2.69 14.39
C ALA A 124 -9.93 1.16 14.48
N ALA A 125 -10.98 0.62 15.09
CA ALA A 125 -11.15 -0.82 15.24
C ALA A 125 -11.44 -1.53 13.90
N LEU A 126 -12.18 -0.87 13.00
CA LEU A 126 -12.53 -1.45 11.71
C LEU A 126 -11.45 -1.26 10.64
N PHE A 127 -10.57 -0.26 10.77
CA PHE A 127 -9.61 0.04 9.73
C PHE A 127 -8.69 -1.16 9.43
N ALA A 128 -8.04 -1.73 10.43
CA ALA A 128 -7.09 -2.84 10.23
C ALA A 128 -7.74 -4.08 9.58
N PRO A 129 -8.88 -4.63 10.06
CA PRO A 129 -9.49 -5.79 9.44
C PRO A 129 -10.03 -5.50 8.04
N LEU A 130 -10.55 -4.30 7.77
CA LEU A 130 -11.02 -3.94 6.43
C LEU A 130 -9.85 -3.66 5.47
N ASN A 131 -8.77 -3.05 5.96
CA ASN A 131 -7.58 -2.86 5.16
C ASN A 131 -6.90 -4.20 4.80
N LEU A 132 -7.04 -5.22 5.65
CA LEU A 132 -6.61 -6.57 5.32
C LEU A 132 -7.39 -7.17 4.15
N VAL A 133 -8.68 -6.83 4.01
CA VAL A 133 -9.53 -7.26 2.88
C VAL A 133 -9.11 -6.62 1.56
N VAL A 134 -8.70 -5.36 1.59
CA VAL A 134 -8.44 -4.56 0.38
C VAL A 134 -6.96 -4.40 0.07
N VAL A 135 -6.10 -4.57 1.05
CA VAL A 135 -4.64 -4.35 0.93
C VAL A 135 -3.90 -5.43 1.71
N THR A 136 -2.87 -5.96 1.10
CA THR A 136 -1.89 -6.76 1.80
C THR A 136 -0.84 -5.88 2.48
N TYR A 137 0.29 -5.57 1.81
CA TYR A 137 1.37 -4.77 2.39
C TYR A 137 1.95 -3.75 1.39
N ASP A 138 1.24 -3.44 0.32
CA ASP A 138 1.71 -2.61 -0.77
C ASP A 138 1.91 -1.12 -0.39
N ALA A 139 2.20 -0.30 -1.39
CA ALA A 139 2.37 1.15 -1.25
C ALA A 139 1.13 1.86 -0.67
N SER A 140 -0.06 1.26 -0.72
CA SER A 140 -1.31 1.92 -0.32
C SER A 140 -1.42 2.07 1.20
N GLY A 141 -0.85 1.15 2.00
CA GLY A 141 -0.82 1.27 3.46
C GLY A 141 -0.04 2.51 3.94
N PRO A 142 1.26 2.64 3.62
CA PRO A 142 2.06 3.83 3.96
C PRO A 142 1.48 5.13 3.37
N LEU A 143 0.95 5.10 2.13
CA LEU A 143 0.24 6.22 1.53
C LEU A 143 -0.92 6.68 2.42
N THR A 144 -1.81 5.75 2.82
CA THR A 144 -2.99 6.04 3.63
C THR A 144 -2.60 6.59 5.01
N ALA A 145 -1.53 6.10 5.61
CA ALA A 145 -1.01 6.62 6.86
C ALA A 145 -0.59 8.09 6.74
N LEU A 146 0.21 8.41 5.73
CA LEU A 146 0.72 9.75 5.52
C LEU A 146 -0.40 10.73 5.12
N THR A 147 -1.35 10.32 4.28
CA THR A 147 -2.51 11.16 3.95
C THR A 147 -3.43 11.37 5.16
N SER A 148 -3.63 10.35 6.01
CA SER A 148 -4.39 10.49 7.25
C SER A 148 -3.73 11.47 8.23
N LEU A 149 -2.40 11.44 8.35
CA LEU A 149 -1.64 12.44 9.12
C LEU A 149 -1.78 13.84 8.52
N ALA A 150 -1.78 13.96 7.19
CA ALA A 150 -1.95 15.25 6.52
C ALA A 150 -3.34 15.85 6.81
N PHE A 151 -4.41 15.06 6.76
CA PHE A 151 -5.76 15.52 7.12
C PHE A 151 -5.89 15.79 8.62
N LEU A 152 -5.25 14.99 9.49
CA LEU A 152 -5.19 15.26 10.93
C LEU A 152 -4.51 16.61 11.20
N ALA A 153 -3.40 16.91 10.54
CA ALA A 153 -2.70 18.19 10.65
C ALA A 153 -3.55 19.36 10.11
N ALA A 154 -4.14 19.20 8.93
CA ALA A 154 -4.98 20.23 8.30
C ALA A 154 -6.21 20.60 9.13
N LEU A 155 -6.79 19.63 9.81
CA LEU A 155 -7.98 19.79 10.65
C LEU A 155 -7.65 20.03 12.14
N SER A 156 -6.39 20.25 12.51
CA SER A 156 -5.94 20.51 13.88
C SER A 156 -6.21 21.96 14.34
N ASP A 157 -6.05 22.26 15.66
CA ASP A 157 -6.17 23.59 16.25
C ASP A 157 -4.90 24.45 16.12
N LEU A 158 -3.93 23.98 15.32
CA LEU A 158 -2.71 24.72 15.07
C LEU A 158 -2.97 25.98 14.24
N SER A 159 -2.02 26.94 14.27
CA SER A 159 -2.11 28.12 13.40
C SER A 159 -2.17 27.69 11.91
N PRO A 160 -2.83 28.49 11.04
CA PRO A 160 -3.00 28.16 9.61
C PRO A 160 -1.70 27.76 8.90
N LEU A 161 -0.60 28.48 9.16
CA LEU A 161 0.69 28.18 8.55
C LEU A 161 1.31 26.89 9.05
N ARG A 162 1.15 26.56 10.35
CA ARG A 162 1.63 25.27 10.89
C ARG A 162 0.81 24.11 10.32
N ARG A 163 -0.50 24.27 10.20
CA ARG A 163 -1.36 23.25 9.53
C ARG A 163 -0.93 23.04 8.09
N ALA A 164 -0.73 24.13 7.34
CA ALA A 164 -0.26 24.05 5.96
C ALA A 164 1.11 23.37 5.83
N ALA A 165 2.06 23.71 6.69
CA ALA A 165 3.39 23.12 6.68
C ALA A 165 3.35 21.61 6.99
N LEU A 166 2.67 21.20 8.08
CA LEU A 166 2.60 19.79 8.49
C LEU A 166 1.81 18.94 7.51
N ALA A 167 0.66 19.45 7.02
CA ALA A 167 -0.12 18.76 6.00
C ALA A 167 0.65 18.62 4.69
N GLY A 168 1.38 19.70 4.27
CA GLY A 168 2.24 19.68 3.11
C GLY A 168 3.37 18.66 3.23
N LEU A 169 4.09 18.65 4.35
CA LEU A 169 5.16 17.66 4.60
C LEU A 169 4.64 16.22 4.52
N ALA A 170 3.51 15.94 5.16
CA ALA A 170 2.95 14.60 5.19
C ALA A 170 2.47 14.14 3.79
N VAL A 171 1.74 15.01 3.05
CA VAL A 171 1.27 14.63 1.71
C VAL A 171 2.40 14.62 0.68
N GLY A 172 3.42 15.46 0.84
CA GLY A 172 4.63 15.40 0.03
C GLY A 172 5.42 14.10 0.23
N ALA A 173 5.55 13.64 1.48
CA ALA A 173 6.09 12.32 1.77
C ALA A 173 5.21 11.21 1.15
N ALA A 174 3.88 11.31 1.24
CA ALA A 174 2.95 10.37 0.61
C ALA A 174 3.15 10.31 -0.91
N ALA A 175 3.38 11.44 -1.58
CA ALA A 175 3.63 11.51 -3.02
C ALA A 175 4.92 10.78 -3.43
N THR A 176 5.91 10.64 -2.54
CA THR A 176 7.10 9.84 -2.78
C THR A 176 6.88 8.33 -2.57
N ILE A 177 5.76 7.93 -1.97
CA ILE A 177 5.32 6.53 -1.86
C ILE A 177 4.48 6.14 -3.09
N LYS A 178 3.52 7.00 -3.45
CA LYS A 178 2.63 6.79 -4.60
C LYS A 178 2.17 8.13 -5.16
N GLN A 179 2.31 8.32 -6.48
CA GLN A 179 2.01 9.59 -7.16
C GLN A 179 0.56 10.04 -6.95
N THR A 180 -0.34 9.10 -6.70
CA THR A 180 -1.77 9.35 -6.53
C THR A 180 -2.09 10.23 -5.31
N ALA A 181 -1.17 10.39 -4.35
CA ALA A 181 -1.28 11.38 -3.27
C ALA A 181 -1.49 12.82 -3.77
N ALA A 182 -1.24 13.11 -5.04
CA ALA A 182 -1.51 14.40 -5.65
C ALA A 182 -3.00 14.80 -5.57
N PHE A 183 -3.92 13.83 -5.58
CA PHE A 183 -5.36 14.10 -5.43
C PHE A 183 -5.70 14.58 -4.02
N GLU A 184 -5.16 13.90 -3.00
CA GLU A 184 -5.31 14.30 -1.61
C GLU A 184 -4.59 15.64 -1.34
N ALA A 185 -3.44 15.88 -1.98
CA ALA A 185 -2.75 17.17 -1.92
C ALA A 185 -3.62 18.30 -2.46
N LEU A 186 -4.31 18.08 -3.60
CA LEU A 186 -5.23 19.07 -4.16
C LEU A 186 -6.41 19.33 -3.21
N ALA A 187 -7.02 18.29 -2.65
CA ALA A 187 -8.11 18.44 -1.69
C ALA A 187 -7.67 19.21 -0.44
N LEU A 188 -6.49 18.90 0.09
CA LEU A 188 -5.90 19.61 1.23
C LEU A 188 -5.58 21.09 0.90
N LEU A 189 -5.03 21.37 -0.28
CA LEU A 189 -4.78 22.73 -0.73
C LEU A 189 -6.07 23.54 -0.79
N CYS A 190 -7.12 22.99 -1.45
CA CYS A 190 -8.44 23.63 -1.53
C CYS A 190 -9.04 23.90 -0.13
N LEU A 191 -8.87 22.95 0.80
CA LEU A 191 -9.34 23.11 2.17
C LEU A 191 -8.62 24.24 2.90
N LEU A 192 -7.29 24.29 2.80
CA LEU A 192 -6.43 25.22 3.54
C LEU A 192 -6.46 26.65 3.00
N VAL A 193 -6.61 26.84 1.66
CA VAL A 193 -6.69 28.18 1.06
C VAL A 193 -8.02 28.90 1.35
N GLY A 194 -9.01 28.19 1.87
CA GLY A 194 -10.25 28.82 2.39
C GLY A 194 -9.98 29.79 3.54
N GLU A 195 -8.81 29.71 4.18
CA GLU A 195 -8.40 30.53 5.31
C GLU A 195 -7.52 31.71 4.87
N THR A 196 -7.52 32.77 5.66
CA THR A 196 -6.69 33.96 5.41
C THR A 196 -5.36 33.88 6.19
N PRO A 197 -4.23 34.30 5.63
CA PRO A 197 -3.98 34.81 4.26
C PRO A 197 -3.82 33.67 3.24
N ARG A 198 -4.68 33.62 2.25
CA ARG A 198 -4.77 32.51 1.27
C ARG A 198 -3.46 32.19 0.54
N ALA A 199 -2.86 33.20 -0.06
CA ALA A 199 -1.63 33.04 -0.84
C ALA A 199 -0.45 32.51 0.01
N ARG A 200 -0.28 33.04 1.22
CA ARG A 200 0.79 32.59 2.12
C ARG A 200 0.58 31.16 2.60
N THR A 201 -0.65 30.78 2.91
CA THR A 201 -1.00 29.42 3.32
C THR A 201 -0.74 28.43 2.18
N ALA A 202 -1.18 28.76 0.94
CA ALA A 202 -0.89 27.98 -0.24
C ALA A 202 0.62 27.82 -0.49
N LEU A 203 1.38 28.91 -0.41
CA LEU A 203 2.83 28.87 -0.63
C LEU A 203 3.54 27.97 0.40
N VAL A 204 3.20 28.10 1.68
CA VAL A 204 3.77 27.25 2.74
C VAL A 204 3.42 25.79 2.53
N PHE A 205 2.17 25.49 2.17
CA PHE A 205 1.75 24.13 1.87
C PHE A 205 2.52 23.54 0.68
N LEU A 206 2.57 24.25 -0.45
CA LEU A 206 3.26 23.80 -1.66
C LEU A 206 4.76 23.65 -1.44
N ALA A 207 5.40 24.60 -0.77
CA ALA A 207 6.81 24.50 -0.41
C ALA A 207 7.09 23.26 0.46
N ALA A 208 6.27 23.03 1.48
CA ALA A 208 6.42 21.87 2.37
C ALA A 208 6.15 20.55 1.62
N ALA A 209 5.12 20.50 0.76
CA ALA A 209 4.79 19.32 -0.03
C ALA A 209 5.88 18.97 -1.06
N SER A 210 6.62 19.95 -1.54
CA SER A 210 7.69 19.75 -2.51
C SER A 210 9.00 19.23 -1.89
N LEU A 211 9.20 19.32 -0.58
CA LEU A 211 10.50 19.01 0.05
C LEU A 211 10.94 17.56 -0.19
N ALA A 212 10.09 16.58 0.09
CA ALA A 212 10.46 15.18 -0.09
C ALA A 212 10.61 14.79 -1.58
N PRO A 213 9.68 15.12 -2.51
CA PRO A 213 9.88 14.89 -3.93
C PRO A 213 11.13 15.55 -4.49
N LEU A 214 11.40 16.81 -4.10
CA LEU A 214 12.59 17.55 -4.55
C LEU A 214 13.88 16.92 -4.00
N ALA A 215 13.89 16.47 -2.75
CA ALA A 215 15.06 15.79 -2.17
C ALA A 215 15.42 14.54 -2.96
N PHE A 216 14.44 13.71 -3.34
CA PHE A 216 14.68 12.56 -4.20
C PHE A 216 15.12 12.96 -5.60
N LEU A 217 14.48 13.96 -6.20
CA LEU A 217 14.88 14.45 -7.53
C LEU A 217 16.34 14.91 -7.53
N LEU A 218 16.76 15.67 -6.52
CA LEU A 218 18.15 16.14 -6.38
C LEU A 218 19.13 14.96 -6.15
N TYR A 219 18.76 13.98 -5.34
CA TYR A 219 19.57 12.78 -5.13
C TYR A 219 19.80 12.03 -6.44
N PHE A 220 18.73 11.76 -7.21
CA PHE A 220 18.85 11.08 -8.51
C PHE A 220 19.53 11.94 -9.57
N ALA A 221 19.36 13.27 -9.53
CA ALA A 221 20.09 14.19 -10.41
C ALA A 221 21.59 14.18 -10.12
N ALA A 222 21.98 14.20 -8.86
CA ALA A 222 23.39 14.11 -8.45
C ALA A 222 24.03 12.78 -8.86
N SER A 223 23.22 11.71 -8.98
CA SER A 223 23.63 10.39 -9.45
C SER A 223 23.52 10.24 -10.98
N GLY A 224 23.19 11.30 -11.73
CA GLY A 224 22.98 11.22 -13.20
C GLY A 224 21.71 10.51 -13.64
N ALA A 225 20.79 10.21 -12.73
CA ALA A 225 19.62 9.35 -12.95
C ALA A 225 18.27 10.10 -12.92
N ALA A 226 18.23 11.44 -12.99
CA ALA A 226 16.99 12.20 -13.04
C ALA A 226 16.11 11.85 -14.25
N GLY A 227 16.72 11.63 -15.43
CA GLY A 227 16.01 11.21 -16.63
C GLY A 227 15.30 9.86 -16.45
N PRO A 228 16.00 8.79 -16.08
CA PRO A 228 15.40 7.49 -15.74
C PRO A 228 14.31 7.59 -14.66
N LEU A 229 14.53 8.32 -13.58
CA LEU A 229 13.51 8.54 -12.54
C LEU A 229 12.21 9.11 -13.15
N ILE A 230 12.29 10.18 -13.94
CA ILE A 230 11.12 10.81 -14.55
C ILE A 230 10.49 9.87 -15.59
N ALA A 231 11.30 9.20 -16.41
CA ALA A 231 10.82 8.28 -17.44
C ALA A 231 10.00 7.13 -16.82
N ASP A 232 10.51 6.50 -15.78
CA ASP A 232 9.89 5.32 -15.19
C ASP A 232 8.72 5.72 -14.26
N THR A 233 8.86 6.75 -13.41
CA THR A 233 7.81 7.09 -12.42
C THR A 233 6.71 8.02 -12.96
N VAL A 234 6.98 8.83 -13.97
CA VAL A 234 6.01 9.78 -14.53
C VAL A 234 5.55 9.33 -15.91
N LEU A 235 6.48 9.22 -16.88
CA LEU A 235 6.11 8.97 -18.28
C LEU A 235 5.55 7.54 -18.46
N ALA A 236 6.18 6.52 -17.88
CA ALA A 236 5.68 5.15 -17.95
C ALA A 236 4.34 5.01 -17.21
N ALA A 237 4.18 5.67 -16.06
CA ALA A 237 2.91 5.67 -15.32
C ALA A 237 1.76 6.36 -16.08
N LEU A 238 2.03 7.45 -16.81
CA LEU A 238 1.05 8.14 -17.65
C LEU A 238 0.73 7.38 -18.94
N ASN A 239 1.72 6.69 -19.49
CA ASN A 239 1.55 5.90 -20.72
C ASN A 239 1.10 4.46 -20.45
N ARG A 240 0.84 4.14 -19.20
CA ARG A 240 0.33 2.82 -18.81
C ARG A 240 -0.95 2.54 -19.63
N PRO A 241 -1.02 1.39 -20.35
CA PRO A 241 -2.25 0.99 -21.03
C PRO A 241 -3.42 1.04 -20.05
N GLY A 242 -4.57 1.48 -20.48
CA GLY A 242 -5.76 1.72 -19.63
C GLY A 242 -6.30 0.50 -18.92
N SER A 243 -5.72 -0.65 -19.18
CA SER A 243 -5.83 -1.85 -18.36
C SER A 243 -4.61 -2.73 -18.62
N ASP A 244 -4.13 -3.37 -17.58
CA ASP A 244 -3.17 -4.46 -17.66
C ASP A 244 -3.78 -5.69 -18.38
N MET A 245 -5.03 -5.59 -18.83
CA MET A 245 -5.82 -6.61 -19.50
C MET A 245 -6.27 -6.05 -20.85
N GLU A 246 -5.95 -6.74 -21.93
CA GLU A 246 -6.39 -6.38 -23.27
C GLU A 246 -7.92 -6.20 -23.32
N GLY A 247 -8.38 -5.15 -24.00
CA GLY A 247 -9.80 -4.88 -24.22
C GLY A 247 -10.56 -4.17 -23.09
N VAL A 248 -9.90 -3.71 -22.01
CA VAL A 248 -10.60 -2.91 -21.00
C VAL A 248 -10.59 -1.43 -21.38
N THR A 249 -11.71 -0.96 -21.86
CA THR A 249 -11.98 0.47 -22.07
C THR A 249 -12.34 1.14 -20.73
N PHE A 250 -12.32 2.48 -20.68
CA PHE A 250 -12.80 3.25 -19.53
C PHE A 250 -14.22 2.83 -19.10
N ALA A 251 -15.12 2.54 -20.05
CA ALA A 251 -16.47 2.07 -19.75
C ALA A 251 -16.47 0.70 -19.04
N ASN A 252 -15.63 -0.24 -19.50
CA ASN A 252 -15.47 -1.55 -18.86
C ASN A 252 -14.76 -1.42 -17.48
N GLY A 253 -13.85 -0.45 -17.32
CA GLY A 253 -13.27 -0.10 -16.02
C GLY A 253 -14.33 0.35 -15.03
N LEU A 254 -15.29 1.15 -15.45
CA LEU A 254 -16.42 1.58 -14.62
C LEU A 254 -17.28 0.39 -14.14
N LEU A 255 -17.48 -0.61 -15.01
CA LEU A 255 -18.19 -1.85 -14.63
C LEU A 255 -17.42 -2.67 -13.58
N ARG A 256 -16.10 -2.61 -13.58
CA ARG A 256 -15.26 -3.23 -12.53
C ARG A 256 -15.21 -2.44 -11.24
N PHE A 257 -15.52 -1.16 -11.28
CA PHE A 257 -15.60 -0.33 -10.08
C PHE A 257 -16.59 -0.88 -9.04
N ILE A 258 -17.76 -1.36 -9.48
CA ILE A 258 -18.78 -1.91 -8.59
C ILE A 258 -18.28 -3.19 -7.87
N PRO A 259 -17.72 -4.21 -8.56
CA PRO A 259 -17.17 -5.38 -7.89
C PRO A 259 -16.13 -5.07 -6.82
N VAL A 260 -15.22 -4.13 -7.06
CA VAL A 260 -14.17 -3.73 -6.11
C VAL A 260 -14.77 -3.12 -4.83
N GLN A 261 -15.95 -2.49 -4.91
CA GLN A 261 -16.65 -1.91 -3.77
C GLN A 261 -17.43 -2.95 -2.93
N LYS A 262 -17.70 -4.14 -3.47
CA LYS A 262 -18.56 -5.13 -2.80
C LYS A 262 -18.21 -5.40 -1.33
N PRO A 263 -16.93 -5.54 -0.92
CA PRO A 263 -16.58 -5.81 0.46
C PRO A 263 -16.99 -4.71 1.45
N ILE A 264 -17.14 -3.47 0.97
CA ILE A 264 -17.40 -2.28 1.81
C ILE A 264 -18.76 -1.61 1.50
N LEU A 265 -19.66 -2.32 0.83
CA LEU A 265 -20.99 -1.78 0.48
C LEU A 265 -21.76 -1.15 1.65
N PRO A 266 -21.78 -1.71 2.89
CA PRO A 266 -22.44 -1.06 4.01
C PRO A 266 -21.83 0.31 4.36
N LEU A 267 -20.50 0.47 4.25
CA LEU A 267 -19.85 1.78 4.46
C LEU A 267 -20.28 2.77 3.37
N ILE A 268 -20.30 2.33 2.11
CA ILE A 268 -20.73 3.17 0.99
C ILE A 268 -22.17 3.62 1.18
N ALA A 269 -23.07 2.71 1.56
CA ALA A 269 -24.47 3.05 1.83
C ALA A 269 -24.59 4.09 2.94
N LEU A 270 -23.82 3.96 4.02
CA LEU A 270 -23.77 4.95 5.10
C LEU A 270 -23.16 6.28 4.65
N CYS A 271 -22.16 6.28 3.79
CA CYS A 271 -21.59 7.51 3.20
C CYS A 271 -22.61 8.23 2.30
N LEU A 272 -23.34 7.50 1.46
CA LEU A 272 -24.41 8.07 0.63
C LEU A 272 -25.54 8.63 1.49
N LEU A 273 -25.95 7.90 2.53
CA LEU A 273 -26.94 8.39 3.48
C LEU A 273 -26.46 9.64 4.22
N ALA A 274 -25.17 9.70 4.60
CA ALA A 274 -24.56 10.89 5.19
C ALA A 274 -24.59 12.09 4.24
N ALA A 275 -24.32 11.86 2.94
CA ALA A 275 -24.41 12.92 1.92
C ALA A 275 -25.83 13.45 1.77
N LEU A 276 -26.84 12.58 1.69
CA LEU A 276 -28.25 12.94 1.62
C LEU A 276 -28.75 13.70 2.87
N ARG A 277 -28.15 13.42 4.02
CA ARG A 277 -28.50 14.02 5.32
C ARG A 277 -27.47 15.04 5.80
N ALA A 278 -26.59 15.52 4.94
CA ALA A 278 -25.49 16.41 5.30
C ALA A 278 -25.89 17.63 6.14
N PRO A 279 -27.00 18.37 5.85
CA PRO A 279 -27.42 19.49 6.69
C PRO A 279 -27.79 19.06 8.12
N ALA A 280 -28.51 17.95 8.26
CA ALA A 280 -28.92 17.45 9.59
C ALA A 280 -27.72 16.92 10.37
N LEU A 281 -26.82 16.21 9.72
CA LEU A 281 -25.59 15.70 10.32
C LEU A 281 -24.68 16.84 10.78
N GLN A 282 -24.51 17.89 9.97
CA GLN A 282 -23.74 19.07 10.32
C GLN A 282 -24.38 19.85 11.49
N ALA A 283 -25.70 19.93 11.54
CA ALA A 283 -26.41 20.56 12.65
C ALA A 283 -26.27 19.77 13.97
N ALA A 284 -26.30 18.44 13.89
CA ALA A 284 -26.12 17.56 15.05
C ALA A 284 -24.68 17.53 15.58
N ALA A 285 -23.70 17.77 14.70
CA ALA A 285 -22.28 17.79 15.04
C ALA A 285 -21.61 19.03 14.44
N PRO A 286 -21.80 20.23 15.04
CA PRO A 286 -21.33 21.50 14.45
C PRO A 286 -19.83 21.57 14.21
N LYS A 287 -19.03 20.88 15.04
CA LYS A 287 -17.55 20.83 14.88
C LYS A 287 -17.11 19.91 13.77
N LEU A 288 -18.00 19.07 13.23
CA LEU A 288 -17.65 18.10 12.20
C LEU A 288 -17.31 18.81 10.89
N ALA A 289 -16.09 18.61 10.44
CA ALA A 289 -15.63 19.12 9.14
C ALA A 289 -16.11 18.21 8.00
N LEU A 290 -17.42 18.03 7.84
CA LEU A 290 -18.03 17.09 6.92
C LEU A 290 -17.60 17.31 5.47
N ARG A 291 -17.49 18.58 5.04
CA ARG A 291 -16.99 18.94 3.69
C ARG A 291 -15.56 18.46 3.45
N ALA A 292 -14.70 18.57 4.46
CA ALA A 292 -13.33 18.12 4.36
C ALA A 292 -13.23 16.58 4.26
N LEU A 293 -14.06 15.86 5.02
CA LEU A 293 -14.11 14.39 4.93
C LEU A 293 -14.62 13.91 3.57
N PHE A 294 -15.64 14.57 3.00
CA PHE A 294 -16.11 14.26 1.66
C PHE A 294 -15.07 14.65 0.57
N ALA A 295 -14.39 15.79 0.73
CA ALA A 295 -13.31 16.16 -0.19
C ALA A 295 -12.18 15.12 -0.16
N TRP A 296 -11.83 14.61 1.02
CA TRP A 296 -10.86 13.52 1.16
C TRP A 296 -11.34 12.24 0.48
N LEU A 297 -12.59 11.82 0.74
CA LEU A 297 -13.18 10.64 0.10
C LEU A 297 -13.20 10.76 -1.43
N LEU A 298 -13.62 11.91 -1.95
CA LEU A 298 -13.65 12.18 -3.39
C LEU A 298 -12.25 12.18 -4.02
N ALA A 299 -11.25 12.75 -3.34
CA ALA A 299 -9.86 12.73 -3.79
C ALA A 299 -9.33 11.28 -3.89
N ALA A 300 -9.59 10.46 -2.87
CA ALA A 300 -9.21 9.06 -2.87
C ALA A 300 -9.89 8.27 -3.99
N TYR A 301 -11.17 8.50 -4.25
CA TYR A 301 -11.88 7.88 -5.39
C TYR A 301 -11.42 8.40 -6.75
N ALA A 302 -11.10 9.68 -6.88
CA ALA A 302 -10.52 10.23 -8.10
C ALA A 302 -9.17 9.56 -8.43
N SER A 303 -8.34 9.37 -7.39
CA SER A 303 -7.09 8.62 -7.48
C SER A 303 -7.31 7.18 -7.98
N LEU A 304 -8.33 6.49 -7.46
CA LEU A 304 -8.68 5.13 -7.88
C LEU A 304 -9.10 5.07 -9.35
N LEU A 305 -10.00 5.97 -9.76
CA LEU A 305 -10.56 5.98 -11.12
C LEU A 305 -9.50 6.30 -12.19
N LEU A 306 -8.55 7.18 -11.90
CA LEU A 306 -7.50 7.56 -12.86
C LEU A 306 -6.40 6.51 -13.02
N GLN A 307 -6.28 5.56 -12.11
CA GLN A 307 -5.32 4.47 -12.28
C GLN A 307 -5.73 3.45 -13.34
N HIS A 308 -6.96 3.51 -13.87
CA HIS A 308 -7.54 2.58 -14.85
C HIS A 308 -7.56 1.11 -14.43
N SER A 309 -6.68 0.70 -13.53
CA SER A 309 -6.61 -0.65 -12.95
C SER A 309 -7.32 -0.64 -11.60
N LEU A 310 -8.44 -1.34 -11.52
CA LEU A 310 -9.28 -1.34 -10.33
C LEU A 310 -8.99 -2.58 -9.47
N TYR A 311 -7.90 -2.52 -8.72
CA TYR A 311 -7.54 -3.55 -7.74
C TYR A 311 -8.03 -3.17 -6.34
N PHE A 312 -8.35 -4.18 -5.52
CA PHE A 312 -8.76 -4.00 -4.12
C PHE A 312 -7.79 -3.12 -3.30
N PRO A 313 -6.46 -3.25 -3.42
CA PRO A 313 -5.50 -2.40 -2.70
C PRO A 313 -5.71 -0.90 -2.89
N TYR A 314 -6.25 -0.49 -4.04
CA TYR A 314 -6.45 0.93 -4.35
C TYR A 314 -7.61 1.57 -3.58
N LEU A 315 -8.43 0.78 -2.86
CA LEU A 315 -9.46 1.27 -1.96
C LEU A 315 -8.92 1.78 -0.61
N ALA A 316 -7.72 1.38 -0.20
CA ALA A 316 -7.19 1.71 1.12
C ALA A 316 -7.26 3.20 1.48
N PRO A 317 -6.86 4.15 0.59
CA PRO A 317 -6.99 5.58 0.89
C PRO A 317 -8.45 6.02 1.12
N ALA A 318 -9.42 5.39 0.45
CA ALA A 318 -10.83 5.72 0.58
C ALA A 318 -11.47 5.16 1.87
N LEU A 319 -10.93 4.08 2.43
CA LEU A 319 -11.43 3.49 3.69
C LEU A 319 -11.36 4.46 4.86
N ALA A 320 -10.28 5.23 4.97
CA ALA A 320 -10.06 6.14 6.07
C ALA A 320 -11.19 7.19 6.21
N PRO A 321 -11.47 8.04 5.20
CA PRO A 321 -12.59 8.99 5.28
C PRO A 321 -13.96 8.30 5.29
N ALA A 322 -14.13 7.16 4.59
CA ALA A 322 -15.39 6.43 4.57
C ALA A 322 -15.80 5.94 5.96
N LEU A 323 -14.87 5.40 6.75
CA LEU A 323 -15.11 4.95 8.11
C LEU A 323 -15.53 6.09 9.02
N LEU A 324 -14.92 7.27 8.91
CA LEU A 324 -15.32 8.44 9.68
C LEU A 324 -16.73 8.90 9.28
N ILE A 325 -17.00 9.07 7.99
CA ILE A 325 -18.31 9.54 7.49
C ILE A 325 -19.42 8.55 7.89
N ALA A 326 -19.19 7.24 7.67
CA ALA A 326 -20.13 6.19 8.03
C ALA A 326 -20.37 6.13 9.56
N GLY A 327 -19.30 6.27 10.35
CA GLY A 327 -19.39 6.32 11.80
C GLY A 327 -20.20 7.51 12.29
N PHE A 328 -20.01 8.70 11.76
CA PHE A 328 -20.82 9.88 12.09
C PHE A 328 -22.28 9.71 11.68
N CYS A 329 -22.53 9.10 10.52
CA CYS A 329 -23.88 8.79 10.07
C CYS A 329 -24.58 7.81 11.02
N ALA A 330 -23.91 6.74 11.42
CA ALA A 330 -24.45 5.76 12.36
C ALA A 330 -24.64 6.34 13.77
N ASP A 331 -23.70 7.18 14.25
CA ASP A 331 -23.79 7.84 15.56
C ASP A 331 -24.98 8.81 15.63
N SER A 332 -25.20 9.64 14.61
CA SER A 332 -26.35 10.57 14.54
C SER A 332 -27.71 9.88 14.43
N GLY A 333 -27.72 8.65 13.90
CA GLY A 333 -28.92 7.83 13.71
C GLY A 333 -29.78 8.21 12.53
N VAL A 334 -30.57 7.25 12.05
CA VAL A 334 -31.77 7.44 11.22
C VAL A 334 -32.95 7.54 12.16
N LYS A 335 -33.99 8.26 11.82
CA LYS A 335 -35.17 8.47 12.70
C LYS A 335 -35.68 7.15 13.28
N GLU A 336 -35.73 6.09 12.50
CA GLU A 336 -36.20 4.76 12.87
C GLU A 336 -35.28 4.05 13.87
N LEU A 337 -33.98 4.32 13.81
CA LEU A 337 -32.97 3.76 14.71
C LEU A 337 -32.57 4.71 15.85
N ALA A 338 -33.14 5.92 15.89
CA ALA A 338 -32.81 6.92 16.93
C ALA A 338 -33.13 6.45 18.35
N ARG A 339 -34.07 5.51 18.50
CA ARG A 339 -34.39 4.84 19.78
C ARG A 339 -33.28 3.93 20.31
N TRP A 340 -32.36 3.51 19.44
CA TRP A 340 -31.22 2.67 19.83
C TRP A 340 -30.07 3.54 20.32
N PRO A 341 -29.31 3.10 21.32
CA PRO A 341 -28.12 3.84 21.75
C PRO A 341 -27.08 3.89 20.63
N ALA A 342 -26.29 4.96 20.58
CA ALA A 342 -25.28 5.18 19.54
C ALA A 342 -24.29 4.01 19.43
N THR A 343 -23.91 3.42 20.57
CA THR A 343 -23.03 2.24 20.59
C THR A 343 -23.64 1.04 19.86
N ALA A 344 -24.95 0.79 20.00
CA ALA A 344 -25.63 -0.30 19.30
C ALA A 344 -25.71 -0.04 17.78
N ARG A 345 -25.94 1.21 17.37
CA ARG A 345 -25.95 1.59 15.95
C ARG A 345 -24.57 1.43 15.31
N LEU A 346 -23.51 1.87 16.01
CA LEU A 346 -22.14 1.69 15.56
C LEU A 346 -21.74 0.19 15.50
N ALA A 347 -22.15 -0.59 16.51
CA ALA A 347 -21.92 -2.03 16.52
C ALA A 347 -22.63 -2.75 15.35
N LEU A 348 -23.88 -2.34 15.05
CA LEU A 348 -24.62 -2.88 13.91
C LEU A 348 -23.94 -2.53 12.57
N ALA A 349 -23.49 -1.28 12.41
CA ALA A 349 -22.75 -0.84 11.23
C ALA A 349 -21.43 -1.61 11.06
N ALA A 350 -20.70 -1.83 12.16
CA ALA A 350 -19.50 -2.63 12.20
C ALA A 350 -19.76 -4.09 11.80
N ALA A 351 -20.76 -4.72 12.44
CA ALA A 351 -21.13 -6.10 12.15
C ALA A 351 -21.57 -6.28 10.68
N ALA A 352 -22.42 -5.39 10.16
CA ALA A 352 -22.84 -5.43 8.77
C ALA A 352 -21.66 -5.31 7.79
N THR A 353 -20.72 -4.40 8.07
CA THR A 353 -19.54 -4.19 7.22
C THR A 353 -18.60 -5.39 7.26
N LEU A 354 -18.27 -5.90 8.46
CA LEU A 354 -17.40 -7.08 8.59
C LEU A 354 -18.03 -8.34 7.98
N THR A 355 -19.34 -8.55 8.19
CA THR A 355 -20.05 -9.68 7.57
C THR A 355 -20.01 -9.57 6.05
N CYS A 356 -20.29 -8.39 5.49
CA CYS A 356 -20.21 -8.16 4.05
C CYS A 356 -18.80 -8.44 3.51
N ALA A 357 -17.77 -7.94 4.18
CA ALA A 357 -16.38 -8.18 3.81
C ALA A 357 -16.03 -9.67 3.85
N LEU A 358 -16.41 -10.37 4.90
CA LEU A 358 -16.16 -11.82 5.03
C LEU A 358 -16.92 -12.65 3.99
N VAL A 359 -18.16 -12.32 3.69
CA VAL A 359 -18.95 -13.03 2.66
C VAL A 359 -18.33 -12.83 1.27
N VAL A 360 -17.89 -11.62 0.95
CA VAL A 360 -17.34 -11.29 -0.37
C VAL A 360 -15.92 -11.82 -0.53
N MET A 361 -15.08 -11.72 0.51
CA MET A 361 -13.65 -11.99 0.45
C MET A 361 -13.23 -13.27 1.17
N GLY A 362 -14.18 -13.99 1.76
CA GLY A 362 -13.85 -15.18 2.58
C GLY A 362 -13.08 -16.25 1.79
N HIS A 363 -13.40 -16.44 0.51
CA HIS A 363 -12.65 -17.34 -0.36
C HIS A 363 -11.20 -16.90 -0.54
N GLU A 364 -10.98 -15.61 -0.81
CA GLU A 364 -9.63 -15.04 -0.96
C GLU A 364 -8.84 -15.14 0.35
N PHE A 365 -9.48 -14.88 1.50
CA PHE A 365 -8.84 -15.08 2.79
C PHE A 365 -8.40 -16.51 3.03
N LEU A 366 -9.27 -17.47 2.72
CA LEU A 366 -8.92 -18.91 2.84
C LEU A 366 -7.78 -19.27 1.89
N HIS A 367 -7.76 -18.69 0.69
CA HIS A 367 -6.66 -18.87 -0.25
C HIS A 367 -5.35 -18.30 0.30
N CYS A 368 -5.37 -17.06 0.81
CA CYS A 368 -4.18 -16.45 1.40
C CYS A 368 -3.64 -17.21 2.63
N LEU A 369 -4.52 -17.80 3.45
CA LEU A 369 -4.12 -18.62 4.59
C LEU A 369 -3.46 -19.95 4.17
N LYS A 370 -3.73 -20.42 2.96
CA LYS A 370 -3.24 -21.70 2.43
C LYS A 370 -2.07 -21.54 1.47
N GLN A 371 -1.54 -20.32 1.29
CA GLN A 371 -0.45 -20.07 0.37
C GLN A 371 0.76 -20.96 0.67
N ASP A 372 1.34 -21.53 -0.36
CA ASP A 372 2.30 -22.63 -0.27
C ASP A 372 3.75 -22.15 -0.31
N PHE A 373 4.23 -21.65 0.82
CA PHE A 373 5.67 -21.37 0.99
C PHE A 373 6.58 -22.59 0.87
N PRO A 374 6.20 -23.81 1.29
CA PRO A 374 7.03 -24.99 1.08
C PRO A 374 7.48 -25.20 -0.36
N ALA A 375 6.65 -24.87 -1.35
CA ALA A 375 7.04 -25.00 -2.76
C ALA A 375 8.12 -23.98 -3.15
N LEU A 376 8.00 -22.72 -2.70
CA LEU A 376 9.06 -21.70 -2.90
C LEU A 376 10.34 -22.10 -2.18
N ASP A 377 10.26 -22.56 -0.93
CA ASP A 377 11.40 -23.03 -0.15
C ASP A 377 12.12 -24.20 -0.84
N ALA A 378 11.36 -25.14 -1.40
CA ALA A 378 11.91 -26.28 -2.12
C ALA A 378 12.55 -25.86 -3.46
N ALA A 379 11.93 -24.94 -4.21
CA ALA A 379 12.51 -24.38 -5.43
C ALA A 379 13.82 -23.64 -5.14
N ALA A 380 13.85 -22.79 -4.11
CA ALA A 380 15.05 -22.11 -3.67
C ALA A 380 16.15 -23.10 -3.22
N SER A 381 15.75 -24.18 -2.54
CA SER A 381 16.68 -25.24 -2.08
C SER A 381 17.25 -26.02 -3.25
N ALA A 382 16.47 -26.33 -4.29
CA ALA A 382 16.96 -26.96 -5.51
C ALA A 382 18.00 -26.11 -6.23
N ILE A 383 17.75 -24.79 -6.34
CA ILE A 383 18.70 -23.85 -6.92
C ILE A 383 19.99 -23.81 -6.08
N ARG A 384 19.90 -23.67 -4.76
CA ARG A 384 21.09 -23.64 -3.88
C ARG A 384 21.90 -24.94 -3.94
N ALA A 385 21.22 -26.08 -4.02
CA ALA A 385 21.87 -27.40 -4.12
C ALA A 385 22.63 -27.61 -5.42
N SER A 386 22.28 -26.90 -6.51
CA SER A 386 23.00 -26.97 -7.79
C SER A 386 24.34 -26.19 -7.79
N GLY A 387 24.67 -25.49 -6.69
CA GLY A 387 25.92 -24.76 -6.53
C GLY A 387 25.98 -23.49 -7.39
N PRO A 388 25.07 -22.53 -7.23
CA PRO A 388 25.13 -21.27 -7.96
C PRO A 388 26.35 -20.43 -7.57
N ARG A 389 26.87 -19.69 -8.52
CA ARG A 389 27.96 -18.71 -8.32
C ARG A 389 27.33 -17.35 -7.99
N PRO A 390 28.04 -16.47 -7.28
CA PRO A 390 27.53 -15.11 -6.99
C PRO A 390 27.22 -14.26 -8.22
N SER A 391 27.84 -14.58 -9.37
CA SER A 391 27.61 -13.90 -10.65
C SER A 391 26.46 -14.49 -11.47
N ASP A 392 25.91 -15.63 -11.05
CA ASP A 392 24.80 -16.25 -11.75
C ASP A 392 23.50 -15.44 -11.50
N THR A 393 22.60 -15.49 -12.48
CA THR A 393 21.33 -14.76 -12.41
C THR A 393 20.14 -15.72 -12.43
N LEU A 394 19.06 -15.29 -11.83
CA LEU A 394 17.79 -16.00 -11.76
C LEU A 394 16.68 -15.16 -12.38
N TYR A 395 16.03 -15.70 -13.40
CA TYR A 395 14.80 -15.14 -13.96
C TYR A 395 13.57 -15.88 -13.45
N VAL A 396 12.79 -15.22 -12.61
CA VAL A 396 11.47 -15.71 -12.19
C VAL A 396 10.46 -15.20 -13.20
N VAL A 397 9.96 -16.11 -14.04
CA VAL A 397 9.17 -15.75 -15.23
C VAL A 397 7.75 -15.30 -14.88
N ASP A 398 7.21 -15.74 -13.73
CA ASP A 398 5.81 -15.53 -13.37
C ASP A 398 5.67 -15.20 -11.89
N ARG A 399 5.23 -16.15 -11.09
CA ARG A 399 5.06 -16.01 -9.64
C ARG A 399 6.33 -16.42 -8.91
N GLY A 400 6.52 -15.91 -7.70
CA GLY A 400 7.63 -16.29 -6.84
C GLY A 400 8.80 -15.31 -6.93
N ALA A 401 8.57 -14.04 -7.19
CA ALA A 401 9.61 -12.99 -7.20
C ALA A 401 10.51 -13.04 -5.95
N TRP A 402 10.01 -13.57 -4.83
CA TRP A 402 10.77 -13.78 -3.60
C TRP A 402 11.96 -14.74 -3.75
N LEU A 403 11.97 -15.58 -4.80
CA LEU A 403 13.07 -16.52 -5.05
C LEU A 403 14.43 -15.83 -5.26
N ASN A 404 14.47 -14.62 -5.82
CA ASN A 404 15.71 -13.85 -5.95
C ASN A 404 16.31 -13.58 -4.56
N ASN A 405 15.53 -13.08 -3.62
CA ASN A 405 15.95 -12.86 -2.24
C ASN A 405 16.32 -14.17 -1.53
N MET A 406 15.51 -15.22 -1.67
CA MET A 406 15.73 -16.52 -1.03
C MET A 406 17.02 -17.19 -1.50
N THR A 407 17.39 -17.02 -2.77
CA THR A 407 18.60 -17.60 -3.36
C THR A 407 19.80 -16.69 -3.28
N GLY A 408 19.61 -15.38 -3.09
CA GLY A 408 20.64 -14.36 -3.17
C GLY A 408 21.11 -14.06 -4.59
N LEU A 409 20.41 -14.60 -5.62
CA LEU A 409 20.75 -14.41 -7.02
C LEU A 409 20.09 -13.14 -7.56
N ALA A 410 20.86 -12.34 -8.28
CA ALA A 410 20.34 -11.14 -8.93
C ALA A 410 19.41 -11.49 -10.11
N PRO A 411 18.44 -10.63 -10.44
CA PRO A 411 17.71 -10.73 -11.69
C PRO A 411 18.63 -10.52 -12.89
N PRO A 412 18.29 -11.05 -14.10
CA PRO A 412 19.17 -10.98 -15.27
C PRO A 412 19.30 -9.57 -15.86
N THR A 413 18.24 -8.75 -15.73
CA THR A 413 18.22 -7.38 -16.23
C THR A 413 17.51 -6.46 -15.22
N ARG A 414 17.29 -5.20 -15.62
CA ARG A 414 16.52 -4.25 -14.79
C ARG A 414 15.02 -4.62 -14.63
N PHE A 415 14.48 -5.53 -15.42
CA PHE A 415 13.08 -5.93 -15.39
C PHE A 415 12.86 -7.13 -14.46
N VAL A 416 12.89 -6.86 -13.17
CA VAL A 416 12.75 -7.85 -12.10
C VAL A 416 11.34 -8.43 -12.04
N PHE A 417 10.33 -7.56 -12.23
CA PHE A 417 8.94 -7.95 -12.12
C PHE A 417 8.44 -8.58 -13.42
N ALA A 418 8.08 -9.85 -13.36
CA ALA A 418 7.61 -10.61 -14.51
C ALA A 418 6.46 -9.94 -15.27
N PHE A 419 5.56 -9.29 -14.55
CA PHE A 419 4.47 -8.53 -15.13
C PHE A 419 4.95 -7.42 -16.08
N HIS A 420 6.04 -6.72 -15.74
CA HIS A 420 6.63 -5.70 -16.61
C HIS A 420 7.29 -6.29 -17.86
N ALA A 421 7.69 -7.56 -17.81
CA ALA A 421 8.33 -8.25 -18.93
C ALA A 421 7.33 -8.95 -19.87
N ILE A 422 6.31 -9.59 -19.31
CA ILE A 422 5.31 -10.34 -20.07
C ILE A 422 4.22 -9.43 -20.61
N CYS A 423 3.77 -8.45 -19.81
CA CYS A 423 2.78 -7.45 -20.18
C CYS A 423 3.51 -6.15 -20.48
N PRO A 424 3.72 -5.75 -21.74
CA PRO A 424 4.52 -4.58 -22.06
C PRO A 424 3.93 -3.33 -21.45
N PHE A 425 4.62 -2.86 -20.44
CA PHE A 425 4.31 -1.72 -19.61
C PHE A 425 5.19 -0.54 -19.97
N VAL A 426 6.31 -0.86 -20.63
CA VAL A 426 7.37 0.08 -20.94
C VAL A 426 7.14 0.64 -22.31
N GLY A 427 6.97 1.96 -22.41
CA GLY A 427 6.91 2.66 -23.68
C GLY A 427 8.29 2.70 -24.38
N GLY A 428 8.32 3.22 -25.62
CA GLY A 428 9.56 3.52 -26.30
C GLY A 428 10.21 2.36 -27.07
N GLY A 429 9.47 1.28 -27.34
CA GLY A 429 9.98 0.16 -28.16
C GLY A 429 10.87 -0.83 -27.40
N ALA A 430 10.97 -0.70 -26.07
CA ALA A 430 11.64 -1.70 -25.24
C ALA A 430 10.88 -3.03 -25.28
N ASP A 431 11.64 -4.14 -25.36
CA ASP A 431 11.11 -5.50 -25.23
C ASP A 431 11.75 -6.16 -23.99
N PRO A 432 11.19 -5.93 -22.80
CA PRO A 432 11.74 -6.44 -21.55
C PRO A 432 11.88 -7.95 -21.51
N LEU A 433 10.98 -8.69 -22.15
CA LEU A 433 11.06 -10.14 -22.23
C LEU A 433 12.27 -10.58 -23.03
N SER A 434 12.51 -9.97 -24.23
CA SER A 434 13.72 -10.25 -25.00
C SER A 434 14.97 -9.89 -24.22
N GLU A 435 14.99 -8.77 -23.51
CA GLU A 435 16.15 -8.38 -22.71
C GLU A 435 16.48 -9.45 -21.65
N ASN A 436 15.44 -9.93 -20.91
CA ASN A 436 15.63 -10.96 -19.90
C ASN A 436 16.08 -12.30 -20.49
N LEU A 437 15.49 -12.74 -21.61
CA LEU A 437 15.86 -14.00 -22.27
C LEU A 437 17.29 -13.91 -22.87
N ASN A 438 17.63 -12.80 -23.55
CA ASN A 438 18.94 -12.58 -24.16
C ASN A 438 20.07 -12.38 -23.15
N ALA A 439 19.76 -12.03 -21.90
CA ALA A 439 20.73 -12.03 -20.81
C ALA A 439 21.15 -13.44 -20.39
N HIS A 440 20.49 -14.46 -20.92
CA HIS A 440 20.81 -15.87 -20.70
C HIS A 440 20.99 -16.21 -19.21
N PRO A 441 19.98 -15.98 -18.35
CA PRO A 441 20.10 -16.29 -16.94
C PRO A 441 20.47 -17.76 -16.71
N ARG A 442 21.26 -18.04 -15.68
CA ARG A 442 21.62 -19.44 -15.38
C ARG A 442 20.41 -20.24 -14.93
N TYR A 443 19.50 -19.62 -14.22
CA TYR A 443 18.28 -20.26 -13.74
C TYR A 443 17.05 -19.54 -14.27
N MET A 444 16.03 -20.33 -14.63
CA MET A 444 14.68 -19.86 -14.90
C MET A 444 13.70 -20.63 -14.02
N VAL A 445 12.72 -19.93 -13.47
CA VAL A 445 11.64 -20.55 -12.70
C VAL A 445 10.30 -20.13 -13.29
N VAL A 446 9.46 -21.11 -13.57
CA VAL A 446 8.12 -20.92 -14.15
C VAL A 446 7.09 -21.58 -13.23
N SER A 447 6.02 -20.88 -12.89
CA SER A 447 4.92 -21.49 -12.15
C SER A 447 3.95 -22.19 -13.12
N ASP A 448 3.19 -23.18 -12.60
CA ASP A 448 2.11 -23.85 -13.33
C ASP A 448 0.94 -22.91 -13.64
N ARG A 449 0.81 -21.83 -12.85
CA ARG A 449 -0.20 -20.78 -13.04
C ARG A 449 0.38 -19.62 -13.83
N ARG A 450 0.50 -19.79 -15.13
CA ARG A 450 0.95 -18.74 -16.04
C ARG A 450 0.11 -17.47 -15.87
N LEU A 451 0.76 -16.31 -15.94
CA LEU A 451 0.13 -14.97 -15.81
C LEU A 451 -0.88 -14.63 -16.95
N GLY A 452 -1.45 -15.63 -17.60
CA GLY A 452 -2.42 -15.46 -18.69
C GLY A 452 -3.69 -14.68 -18.34
N ALA A 453 -4.04 -14.64 -17.06
CA ALA A 453 -5.27 -13.95 -16.63
C ALA A 453 -5.13 -12.40 -16.59
N TYR A 454 -3.92 -11.87 -16.64
CA TYR A 454 -3.66 -10.41 -16.51
C TYR A 454 -3.35 -9.74 -17.83
N CYS A 455 -2.66 -10.42 -18.71
CA CYS A 455 -2.42 -9.99 -20.08
C CYS A 455 -2.33 -11.24 -20.95
N GLU A 456 -3.38 -11.51 -21.70
CA GLU A 456 -3.39 -12.64 -22.66
C GLU A 456 -2.37 -12.37 -23.77
N ARG A 457 -1.14 -12.86 -23.58
CA ARG A 457 -0.05 -12.76 -24.53
C ARG A 457 0.55 -14.12 -24.82
N PRO A 458 -0.15 -14.92 -25.64
CA PRO A 458 0.33 -16.25 -26.02
C PRO A 458 1.70 -16.21 -26.71
N GLU A 459 2.02 -15.13 -27.42
CA GLU A 459 3.33 -14.92 -28.05
C GLU A 459 4.48 -14.78 -27.04
N SER A 460 4.25 -14.16 -25.89
CA SER A 460 5.27 -14.07 -24.84
C SER A 460 5.57 -15.46 -24.26
N TRP A 461 4.53 -16.23 -24.01
CA TRP A 461 4.70 -17.62 -23.51
C TRP A 461 5.34 -18.53 -24.55
N ALA A 462 5.00 -18.40 -25.85
CA ALA A 462 5.64 -19.15 -26.91
C ALA A 462 7.17 -18.86 -26.96
N ARG A 463 7.59 -17.63 -26.72
CA ARG A 463 9.02 -17.25 -26.69
C ARG A 463 9.73 -17.83 -25.46
N ILE A 464 9.06 -17.83 -24.30
CA ILE A 464 9.58 -18.43 -23.06
C ILE A 464 9.73 -19.95 -23.26
N ASP A 465 8.70 -20.63 -23.76
CA ASP A 465 8.72 -22.06 -24.01
C ASP A 465 9.81 -22.47 -25.03
N ALA A 466 10.01 -21.65 -26.08
CA ALA A 466 11.07 -21.85 -27.04
C ALA A 466 12.47 -21.72 -26.41
N ALA A 467 12.68 -20.70 -25.58
CA ALA A 467 13.95 -20.52 -24.86
C ALA A 467 14.23 -21.69 -23.90
N LEU A 468 13.20 -22.12 -23.14
CA LEU A 468 13.33 -23.26 -22.23
C LEU A 468 13.69 -24.54 -22.98
N ALA A 469 13.03 -24.81 -24.10
CA ALA A 469 13.26 -26.04 -24.88
C ALA A 469 14.67 -26.07 -25.54
N HIS A 470 15.21 -24.88 -25.90
CA HIS A 470 16.48 -24.79 -26.61
C HIS A 470 17.70 -24.68 -25.68
N ASP A 471 17.59 -23.83 -24.63
CA ASP A 471 18.76 -23.40 -23.86
C ASP A 471 18.81 -23.98 -22.43
N TYR A 472 17.73 -24.61 -21.96
CA TYR A 472 17.62 -25.01 -20.56
C TYR A 472 17.29 -26.49 -20.41
N ARG A 473 17.72 -27.06 -19.29
CA ARG A 473 17.33 -28.42 -18.85
C ARG A 473 16.53 -28.32 -17.54
N PRO A 474 15.56 -29.19 -17.33
CA PRO A 474 14.86 -29.27 -16.05
C PRO A 474 15.86 -29.60 -14.93
N LEU A 475 15.85 -28.80 -13.86
CA LEU A 475 16.62 -29.04 -12.65
C LEU A 475 15.76 -29.68 -11.57
N ALA A 476 14.55 -29.18 -11.37
CA ALA A 476 13.58 -29.72 -10.42
C ALA A 476 12.16 -29.34 -10.83
N HIS A 477 11.22 -30.24 -10.50
CA HIS A 477 9.79 -29.94 -10.45
C HIS A 477 9.35 -29.97 -8.99
N VAL A 478 8.76 -28.89 -8.51
CA VAL A 478 8.33 -28.74 -7.13
C VAL A 478 6.82 -28.56 -7.12
N SER A 479 6.11 -29.56 -6.61
CA SER A 479 4.67 -29.50 -6.46
C SER A 479 4.29 -28.95 -5.09
N GLY A 480 3.45 -27.93 -5.07
CA GLY A 480 2.82 -27.40 -3.88
C GLY A 480 1.32 -27.70 -3.84
N THR A 481 0.67 -27.27 -2.76
CA THR A 481 -0.79 -27.45 -2.61
C THR A 481 -1.57 -26.52 -3.54
N HIS A 482 -1.00 -25.38 -3.89
CA HIS A 482 -1.66 -24.33 -4.68
C HIS A 482 -0.86 -23.85 -5.87
N ASP A 483 0.46 -23.88 -5.81
CA ASP A 483 1.36 -23.48 -6.87
C ASP A 483 2.45 -24.53 -7.03
N SER A 484 2.79 -24.88 -8.27
CA SER A 484 3.92 -25.73 -8.60
C SER A 484 4.94 -24.91 -9.37
N TYR A 485 6.20 -25.25 -9.20
CA TYR A 485 7.31 -24.53 -9.84
C TYR A 485 8.19 -25.49 -10.61
N ASP A 486 8.41 -25.19 -11.89
CA ASP A 486 9.44 -25.81 -12.70
C ASP A 486 10.71 -24.97 -12.64
N VAL A 487 11.77 -25.54 -12.11
CA VAL A 487 13.07 -24.93 -12.01
C VAL A 487 13.94 -25.47 -13.14
N TYR A 488 14.51 -24.58 -13.92
CA TYR A 488 15.39 -24.90 -15.04
C TYR A 488 16.77 -24.33 -14.80
N GLU A 489 17.79 -25.06 -15.25
CA GLU A 489 19.17 -24.62 -15.31
C GLU A 489 19.63 -24.55 -16.77
N ARG A 490 20.34 -23.52 -17.14
CA ARG A 490 20.91 -23.39 -18.49
C ARG A 490 21.85 -24.56 -18.80
N GLY A 491 21.57 -25.27 -19.90
CA GLY A 491 22.42 -26.31 -20.40
C GLY A 491 23.78 -25.78 -20.85
N ALA A 492 24.82 -26.58 -20.82
CA ALA A 492 26.00 -26.26 -21.63
C ALA A 492 25.52 -26.22 -23.08
N ALA A 493 25.86 -25.16 -23.82
CA ALA A 493 25.65 -25.17 -25.27
C ALA A 493 26.22 -26.47 -25.85
N PRO A 494 25.45 -27.19 -26.70
CA PRO A 494 25.93 -28.42 -27.30
C PRO A 494 27.23 -28.22 -28.09
#